data_8d7cfa5c3c224cbbcb55457e92266ef7
#
_entry.id   8d7cfa5c3c224cbbcb55457e92266ef7
#
_cell.length_a   1.000
_cell.length_b   1.000
_cell.length_c   1.000
_cell.angle_alpha   90.00
_cell.angle_beta   90.00
_cell.angle_gamma   90.00
#
_symmetry.space_group_name_H-M   'P 1'
#
loop_
_entity.id
_entity.type
_entity.pdbx_description
1 polymer ?
#
loop_
_entity_poly.entity_id
_entity_poly.type
_entity_poly.pdbx_seq_one_letter_code
_entity_poly.pdbx_strand_id
1 'polypeptide(L)'
;MKGHGVSGGALTVINAIATGFGSAFGIGLETSAEVTLTDDAGFTLQINGVAANARFAEELLAGFKAAFPEADFCGADVATKSDIPQSKGLKSSSAAANAILSAAADAAGVSADPLDLVRIGAKASIACGVSVTGAFDDASACMLGGLVFTDNKNMQLIEHRKMPEEYAVVIHLPDGEIPTLAFPKDEFAKHQAEVSAAFKQALDGDVFAALYENGRCVGESIGIGTVTADKALAAGASAAGISGTGPATGILVRKEKLADFLDIFEENNCIITTVRNP
;
A
#
# COMPACT_ATOMS: atom_id res chain seq x y z
N MET A 1 -16.92 21.54 -8.98
CA MET A 1 -15.56 21.99 -8.57
C MET A 1 -14.57 20.87 -8.87
N LYS A 2 -13.34 21.17 -9.32
CA LYS A 2 -12.38 20.18 -9.80
C LYS A 2 -11.10 20.23 -8.96
N GLY A 3 -10.59 19.07 -8.60
CA GLY A 3 -9.36 18.96 -7.81
C GLY A 3 -8.52 17.75 -8.24
N HIS A 4 -7.27 17.75 -7.80
CA HIS A 4 -6.24 16.76 -8.13
C HIS A 4 -5.59 16.20 -6.85
N GLY A 5 -5.25 14.91 -6.90
CA GLY A 5 -4.56 14.25 -5.80
C GLY A 5 -3.60 13.18 -6.32
N VAL A 6 -2.54 12.95 -5.58
CA VAL A 6 -1.53 11.92 -5.89
C VAL A 6 -1.21 11.14 -4.62
N SER A 7 -1.02 9.85 -4.75
CA SER A 7 -0.55 8.99 -3.66
C SER A 7 0.41 7.95 -4.20
N GLY A 8 1.46 7.66 -3.43
CA GLY A 8 2.42 6.61 -3.79
C GLY A 8 1.88 5.21 -3.56
N GLY A 9 2.59 4.22 -4.11
CA GLY A 9 2.49 2.83 -3.69
C GLY A 9 3.27 2.57 -2.41
N ALA A 10 3.16 1.35 -1.89
CA ALA A 10 3.93 0.94 -0.72
C ALA A 10 4.30 -0.55 -0.75
N LEU A 11 5.33 -0.90 0.00
CA LEU A 11 5.72 -2.28 0.29
C LEU A 11 5.54 -2.56 1.79
N THR A 12 4.93 -3.70 2.11
CA THR A 12 4.75 -4.15 3.49
C THR A 12 6.09 -4.59 4.09
N VAL A 13 6.38 -4.15 5.29
CA VAL A 13 7.41 -4.72 6.16
C VAL A 13 6.77 -5.75 7.08
N ILE A 14 5.66 -5.40 7.74
CA ILE A 14 4.92 -6.28 8.65
C ILE A 14 3.44 -6.27 8.26
N ASN A 15 2.88 -7.45 8.03
CA ASN A 15 1.47 -7.61 7.70
C ASN A 15 0.59 -7.59 8.97
N ALA A 16 -0.34 -6.65 9.03
CA ALA A 16 -1.20 -6.44 10.20
C ALA A 16 -2.27 -7.51 10.43
N ILE A 17 -2.49 -8.44 9.48
CA ILE A 17 -3.61 -9.41 9.55
C ILE A 17 -3.50 -10.32 10.79
N ALA A 18 -2.28 -10.74 11.18
CA ALA A 18 -2.09 -11.65 12.30
C ALA A 18 -2.19 -10.97 13.67
N THR A 19 -1.78 -9.71 13.79
CA THR A 19 -1.57 -9.04 15.09
C THR A 19 -2.40 -7.78 15.28
N GLY A 20 -2.84 -7.15 14.20
CA GLY A 20 -3.40 -5.80 14.18
C GLY A 20 -2.34 -4.70 14.09
N PHE A 21 -1.05 -5.03 14.27
CA PHE A 21 0.06 -4.09 14.11
C PHE A 21 0.71 -4.30 12.74
N GLY A 22 0.90 -3.21 12.01
CA GLY A 22 1.44 -3.22 10.66
C GLY A 22 2.59 -2.24 10.46
N SER A 23 3.39 -2.51 9.43
CA SER A 23 4.43 -1.60 8.98
C SER A 23 4.60 -1.71 7.48
N ALA A 24 4.74 -0.56 6.81
CA ALA A 24 4.99 -0.48 5.38
C ALA A 24 5.86 0.74 5.08
N PHE A 25 6.48 0.76 3.90
CA PHE A 25 7.20 1.94 3.43
C PHE A 25 6.77 2.34 2.02
N GLY A 26 6.83 3.65 1.76
CA GLY A 26 6.44 4.24 0.49
C GLY A 26 7.44 3.93 -0.63
N ILE A 27 6.92 3.71 -1.85
CA ILE A 27 7.70 3.50 -3.07
C ILE A 27 7.31 4.50 -4.16
N GLY A 28 8.18 4.69 -5.15
CA GLY A 28 8.06 5.68 -6.22
C GLY A 28 7.09 5.31 -7.35
N LEU A 29 6.23 4.29 -7.18
CA LEU A 29 5.08 4.07 -8.06
C LEU A 29 3.90 4.90 -7.55
N GLU A 30 3.04 5.42 -8.45
CA GLU A 30 2.04 6.42 -8.07
C GLU A 30 0.65 6.12 -8.66
N THR A 31 -0.34 6.62 -7.96
CA THR A 31 -1.71 6.79 -8.47
C THR A 31 -2.07 8.26 -8.38
N SER A 32 -2.49 8.86 -9.49
CA SER A 32 -3.11 10.18 -9.54
C SER A 32 -4.62 10.06 -9.67
N ALA A 33 -5.35 11.01 -9.10
CA ALA A 33 -6.79 11.14 -9.25
C ALA A 33 -7.16 12.57 -9.62
N GLU A 34 -8.21 12.67 -10.42
CA GLU A 34 -8.94 13.87 -10.70
C GLU A 34 -10.38 13.66 -10.23
N VAL A 35 -10.89 14.59 -9.42
CA VAL A 35 -12.28 14.55 -8.91
C VAL A 35 -12.97 15.84 -9.30
N THR A 36 -14.12 15.71 -9.99
CA THR A 36 -15.02 16.81 -10.25
C THR A 36 -16.26 16.64 -9.38
N LEU A 37 -16.41 17.46 -8.34
CA LEU A 37 -17.59 17.48 -7.48
C LEU A 37 -18.73 18.21 -8.21
N THR A 38 -19.96 17.64 -8.19
CA THR A 38 -21.13 18.10 -8.91
C THR A 38 -22.34 18.33 -7.99
N ASP A 39 -23.25 19.22 -8.43
CA ASP A 39 -24.55 19.44 -7.78
C ASP A 39 -25.57 18.38 -8.21
N ASP A 40 -25.34 17.72 -9.33
CA ASP A 40 -26.13 16.61 -9.81
C ASP A 40 -25.80 15.34 -9.08
N ALA A 41 -26.82 14.56 -8.73
CA ALA A 41 -26.64 13.27 -8.05
C ALA A 41 -26.03 12.23 -9.00
N GLY A 42 -25.13 11.41 -8.46
CA GLY A 42 -24.51 10.29 -9.15
C GLY A 42 -22.99 10.34 -9.09
N PHE A 43 -22.41 9.13 -9.20
CA PHE A 43 -20.96 8.97 -9.16
C PHE A 43 -20.49 8.17 -10.37
N THR A 44 -19.43 8.64 -11.01
CA THR A 44 -18.74 7.89 -12.07
C THR A 44 -17.30 7.60 -11.67
N LEU A 45 -16.74 6.50 -12.17
CA LEU A 45 -15.33 6.15 -11.97
C LEU A 45 -14.73 5.67 -13.28
N GLN A 46 -13.57 6.22 -13.62
CA GLN A 46 -12.69 5.73 -14.66
C GLN A 46 -11.33 5.35 -14.05
N ILE A 47 -10.82 4.19 -14.43
CA ILE A 47 -9.48 3.70 -14.05
C ILE A 47 -8.67 3.53 -15.33
N ASN A 48 -7.56 4.27 -15.46
CA ASN A 48 -6.73 4.26 -16.66
C ASN A 48 -7.54 4.49 -17.97
N GLY A 49 -8.56 5.36 -17.90
CA GLY A 49 -9.43 5.70 -19.04
C GLY A 49 -10.55 4.68 -19.31
N VAL A 50 -10.69 3.63 -18.52
CA VAL A 50 -11.73 2.60 -18.64
C VAL A 50 -12.78 2.80 -17.55
N ALA A 51 -14.07 2.83 -17.94
CA ALA A 51 -15.17 2.95 -16.99
C ALA A 51 -15.20 1.75 -16.02
N ALA A 52 -15.39 2.03 -14.73
CA ALA A 52 -15.37 1.05 -13.66
C ALA A 52 -16.57 1.23 -12.72
N ASN A 53 -16.79 0.27 -11.83
CA ASN A 53 -17.82 0.37 -10.80
C ASN A 53 -17.46 1.48 -9.79
N ALA A 54 -18.34 2.47 -9.66
CA ALA A 54 -18.11 3.65 -8.83
C ALA A 54 -18.35 3.43 -7.34
N ARG A 55 -18.86 2.26 -6.89
CA ARG A 55 -19.24 2.01 -5.49
C ARG A 55 -18.16 2.36 -4.48
N PHE A 56 -16.89 2.04 -4.78
CA PHE A 56 -15.79 2.37 -3.86
C PHE A 56 -15.53 3.88 -3.80
N ALA A 57 -15.57 4.57 -4.96
CA ALA A 57 -15.41 6.03 -5.00
C ALA A 57 -16.59 6.73 -4.30
N GLU A 58 -17.81 6.23 -4.47
CA GLU A 58 -19.03 6.72 -3.77
C GLU A 58 -18.87 6.60 -2.25
N GLU A 59 -18.43 5.45 -1.73
CA GLU A 59 -18.21 5.23 -0.30
C GLU A 59 -17.10 6.15 0.27
N LEU A 60 -16.00 6.34 -0.48
CA LEU A 60 -14.94 7.28 -0.11
C LEU A 60 -15.47 8.70 0.01
N LEU A 61 -16.21 9.17 -0.98
CA LEU A 61 -16.74 10.53 -1.04
C LEU A 61 -17.89 10.76 -0.05
N ALA A 62 -18.69 9.74 0.25
CA ALA A 62 -19.68 9.79 1.33
C ALA A 62 -18.99 9.95 2.69
N GLY A 63 -17.93 9.18 2.95
CA GLY A 63 -17.11 9.32 4.15
C GLY A 63 -16.43 10.67 4.25
N PHE A 64 -15.93 11.20 3.13
CA PHE A 64 -15.34 12.54 3.05
C PHE A 64 -16.36 13.63 3.41
N LYS A 65 -17.54 13.61 2.77
CA LYS A 65 -18.63 14.58 3.05
C LYS A 65 -19.11 14.54 4.50
N ALA A 66 -19.15 13.34 5.10
CA ALA A 66 -19.51 13.17 6.51
C ALA A 66 -18.47 13.77 7.48
N ALA A 67 -17.19 13.69 7.11
CA ALA A 67 -16.09 14.25 7.92
C ALA A 67 -15.91 15.76 7.71
N PHE A 68 -16.23 16.27 6.52
CA PHE A 68 -16.10 17.66 6.12
C PHE A 68 -17.43 18.21 5.58
N PRO A 69 -18.40 18.55 6.47
CA PRO A 69 -19.74 18.98 6.08
C PRO A 69 -19.78 20.27 5.25
N GLU A 70 -18.71 21.06 5.29
CA GLU A 70 -18.53 22.25 4.45
C GLU A 70 -18.31 21.91 2.97
N ALA A 71 -17.93 20.68 2.64
CA ALA A 71 -17.83 20.19 1.27
C ALA A 71 -19.24 19.90 0.75
N ASP A 72 -19.84 20.87 0.03
CA ASP A 72 -21.18 20.74 -0.52
C ASP A 72 -21.14 20.22 -1.97
N PHE A 73 -21.64 18.99 -2.18
CA PHE A 73 -21.79 18.32 -3.48
C PHE A 73 -22.83 17.21 -3.39
N CYS A 74 -23.45 16.85 -4.52
CA CYS A 74 -24.43 15.76 -4.58
C CYS A 74 -23.89 14.53 -5.34
N GLY A 75 -22.86 14.70 -6.16
CA GLY A 75 -22.23 13.64 -6.93
C GLY A 75 -20.79 13.99 -7.29
N ALA A 76 -20.14 13.08 -8.03
CA ALA A 76 -18.78 13.32 -8.52
C ALA A 76 -18.43 12.48 -9.74
N ASP A 77 -17.63 13.07 -10.64
CA ASP A 77 -16.89 12.33 -11.65
C ASP A 77 -15.45 12.12 -11.19
N VAL A 78 -15.03 10.86 -11.15
CA VAL A 78 -13.70 10.44 -10.66
C VAL A 78 -12.94 9.78 -11.79
N ALA A 79 -11.71 10.23 -12.04
CA ALA A 79 -10.78 9.59 -12.97
C ALA A 79 -9.46 9.32 -12.27
N THR A 80 -8.95 8.08 -12.35
CA THR A 80 -7.65 7.70 -11.79
C THR A 80 -6.71 7.19 -12.87
N LYS A 81 -5.41 7.49 -12.69
CA LYS A 81 -4.31 6.88 -13.44
C LYS A 81 -3.34 6.27 -12.45
N SER A 82 -2.92 5.03 -12.70
CA SER A 82 -2.02 4.31 -11.80
C SER A 82 -0.99 3.51 -12.60
N ASP A 83 0.26 3.54 -12.18
CA ASP A 83 1.33 2.64 -12.61
C ASP A 83 1.57 1.50 -11.61
N ILE A 84 0.79 1.47 -10.52
CA ILE A 84 0.88 0.42 -9.50
C ILE A 84 0.12 -0.83 -9.97
N PRO A 85 0.80 -1.98 -10.16
CA PRO A 85 0.14 -3.25 -10.50
C PRO A 85 -0.93 -3.64 -9.50
N GLN A 86 -2.11 -4.04 -10.02
CA GLN A 86 -3.24 -4.48 -9.19
C GLN A 86 -3.04 -5.92 -8.70
N SER A 87 -3.61 -6.24 -7.53
CA SER A 87 -3.63 -7.61 -6.95
C SER A 87 -2.26 -8.27 -6.77
N LYS A 88 -1.20 -7.47 -6.65
CA LYS A 88 0.20 -7.93 -6.47
C LYS A 88 0.78 -7.61 -5.08
N GLY A 89 -0.02 -7.05 -4.17
CA GLY A 89 0.48 -6.66 -2.84
C GLY A 89 1.20 -5.30 -2.79
N LEU A 90 1.02 -4.44 -3.83
CA LEU A 90 1.66 -3.12 -3.96
C LEU A 90 0.75 -1.94 -3.58
N LYS A 91 -0.38 -2.22 -2.94
CA LYS A 91 -1.29 -1.24 -2.33
C LYS A 91 -2.03 -0.33 -3.31
N SER A 92 -2.30 -0.82 -4.52
CA SER A 92 -3.01 -0.03 -5.54
C SER A 92 -4.36 0.53 -5.07
N SER A 93 -5.13 -0.24 -4.27
CA SER A 93 -6.42 0.22 -3.72
C SER A 93 -6.24 1.34 -2.67
N SER A 94 -5.23 1.24 -1.79
CA SER A 94 -4.92 2.27 -0.79
C SER A 94 -4.43 3.55 -1.46
N ALA A 95 -3.56 3.43 -2.48
CA ALA A 95 -3.09 4.57 -3.25
C ALA A 95 -4.24 5.26 -4.00
N ALA A 96 -5.17 4.50 -4.60
CA ALA A 96 -6.33 5.05 -5.27
C ALA A 96 -7.27 5.78 -4.28
N ALA A 97 -7.56 5.18 -3.12
CA ALA A 97 -8.36 5.81 -2.08
C ALA A 97 -7.78 7.15 -1.63
N ASN A 98 -6.49 7.16 -1.32
CA ASN A 98 -5.78 8.36 -0.90
C ASN A 98 -5.77 9.45 -1.99
N ALA A 99 -5.48 9.08 -3.24
CA ALA A 99 -5.47 10.03 -4.35
C ALA A 99 -6.87 10.65 -4.58
N ILE A 100 -7.94 9.83 -4.53
CA ILE A 100 -9.33 10.30 -4.66
C ILE A 100 -9.70 11.25 -3.53
N LEU A 101 -9.39 10.90 -2.27
CA LEU A 101 -9.71 11.73 -1.11
C LEU A 101 -8.91 13.03 -1.10
N SER A 102 -7.64 13.00 -1.49
CA SER A 102 -6.83 14.21 -1.64
C SER A 102 -7.37 15.11 -2.76
N ALA A 103 -7.79 14.53 -3.90
CA ALA A 103 -8.42 15.27 -4.98
C ALA A 103 -9.78 15.87 -4.57
N ALA A 104 -10.56 15.16 -3.76
CA ALA A 104 -11.83 15.69 -3.22
C ALA A 104 -11.59 16.86 -2.27
N ALA A 105 -10.58 16.79 -1.42
CA ALA A 105 -10.19 17.87 -0.51
C ALA A 105 -9.74 19.12 -1.31
N ASP A 106 -8.92 18.93 -2.34
CA ASP A 106 -8.50 20.00 -3.25
C ASP A 106 -9.71 20.62 -3.99
N ALA A 107 -10.62 19.79 -4.55
CA ALA A 107 -11.83 20.25 -5.23
C ALA A 107 -12.76 21.05 -4.31
N ALA A 108 -12.90 20.63 -3.05
CA ALA A 108 -13.75 21.31 -2.07
C ALA A 108 -13.07 22.51 -1.39
N GLY A 109 -11.76 22.73 -1.60
CA GLY A 109 -10.98 23.76 -0.89
C GLY A 109 -10.83 23.46 0.60
N VAL A 110 -10.88 22.19 1.00
CA VAL A 110 -10.78 21.73 2.39
C VAL A 110 -9.32 21.42 2.73
N SER A 111 -8.84 21.99 3.84
CA SER A 111 -7.53 21.63 4.41
C SER A 111 -7.70 20.45 5.36
N ALA A 112 -7.44 19.23 4.87
CA ALA A 112 -7.58 18.02 5.64
C ALA A 112 -6.22 17.50 6.14
N ASP A 113 -6.19 16.95 7.36
CA ASP A 113 -5.03 16.19 7.83
C ASP A 113 -4.89 14.90 6.99
N PRO A 114 -3.70 14.57 6.46
CA PRO A 114 -3.50 13.38 5.66
C PRO A 114 -3.96 12.09 6.35
N LEU A 115 -3.77 11.95 7.66
CA LEU A 115 -4.20 10.75 8.38
C LEU A 115 -5.71 10.68 8.57
N ASP A 116 -6.43 11.82 8.55
CA ASP A 116 -7.90 11.79 8.56
C ASP A 116 -8.43 11.27 7.23
N LEU A 117 -7.83 11.66 6.10
CA LEU A 117 -8.14 11.09 4.78
C LEU A 117 -7.84 9.59 4.76
N VAL A 118 -6.70 9.16 5.30
CA VAL A 118 -6.35 7.73 5.43
C VAL A 118 -7.39 6.97 6.25
N ARG A 119 -7.88 7.52 7.36
CA ARG A 119 -8.93 6.91 8.19
C ARG A 119 -10.25 6.75 7.44
N ILE A 120 -10.63 7.74 6.64
CA ILE A 120 -11.81 7.66 5.75
C ILE A 120 -11.62 6.53 4.75
N GLY A 121 -10.47 6.47 4.06
CA GLY A 121 -10.15 5.43 3.09
C GLY A 121 -10.15 4.03 3.68
N ALA A 122 -9.60 3.86 4.90
CA ALA A 122 -9.58 2.58 5.61
C ALA A 122 -11.00 2.10 5.96
N LYS A 123 -11.88 2.98 6.44
CA LYS A 123 -13.29 2.66 6.74
C LYS A 123 -14.06 2.29 5.48
N ALA A 124 -13.91 3.04 4.39
CA ALA A 124 -14.53 2.75 3.10
C ALA A 124 -14.05 1.40 2.54
N SER A 125 -12.76 1.07 2.68
CA SER A 125 -12.19 -0.20 2.25
C SER A 125 -12.80 -1.40 2.99
N ILE A 126 -13.09 -1.26 4.28
CA ILE A 126 -13.80 -2.28 5.06
C ILE A 126 -15.26 -2.39 4.58
N ALA A 127 -15.98 -1.27 4.46
CA ALA A 127 -17.38 -1.22 4.07
C ALA A 127 -17.64 -1.84 2.67
N CYS A 128 -16.70 -1.62 1.74
CA CYS A 128 -16.75 -2.19 0.38
C CYS A 128 -16.17 -3.62 0.29
N GLY A 129 -15.62 -4.18 1.37
CA GLY A 129 -14.98 -5.50 1.35
C GLY A 129 -13.68 -5.53 0.53
N VAL A 130 -13.02 -4.40 0.35
CA VAL A 130 -11.73 -4.30 -0.37
C VAL A 130 -10.58 -4.70 0.55
N SER A 131 -10.71 -4.49 1.85
CA SER A 131 -9.74 -4.84 2.87
C SER A 131 -10.39 -5.52 4.07
N VAL A 132 -9.59 -6.34 4.77
CA VAL A 132 -9.99 -7.04 6.00
C VAL A 132 -9.85 -6.14 7.23
N THR A 133 -8.73 -5.41 7.30
CA THR A 133 -8.31 -4.61 8.47
C THR A 133 -8.42 -3.10 8.19
N GLY A 134 -8.88 -2.71 7.00
CA GLY A 134 -8.80 -1.35 6.49
C GLY A 134 -7.42 -0.98 5.94
N ALA A 135 -6.40 -1.84 6.14
CA ALA A 135 -5.03 -1.66 5.66
C ALA A 135 -4.47 -0.26 6.00
N PHE A 136 -4.64 0.16 7.25
CA PHE A 136 -4.26 1.52 7.69
C PHE A 136 -2.74 1.76 7.58
N ASP A 137 -1.91 0.72 7.82
CA ASP A 137 -0.47 0.72 7.58
C ASP A 137 -0.13 1.03 6.11
N ASP A 138 -0.75 0.28 5.21
CA ASP A 138 -0.54 0.40 3.77
C ASP A 138 -0.96 1.80 3.27
N ALA A 139 -2.15 2.25 3.67
CA ALA A 139 -2.67 3.56 3.28
C ALA A 139 -1.83 4.70 3.88
N SER A 140 -1.36 4.57 5.12
CA SER A 140 -0.46 5.56 5.73
C SER A 140 0.87 5.67 4.99
N ALA A 141 1.50 4.53 4.62
CA ALA A 141 2.73 4.53 3.84
C ALA A 141 2.53 5.11 2.43
N CYS A 142 1.41 4.79 1.78
CA CYS A 142 1.03 5.37 0.49
C CYS A 142 0.83 6.88 0.57
N MET A 143 0.23 7.40 1.62
CA MET A 143 -0.05 8.83 1.81
C MET A 143 1.23 9.59 2.18
N LEU A 144 1.89 9.16 3.24
CA LEU A 144 2.96 9.92 3.89
C LEU A 144 4.33 9.69 3.24
N GLY A 145 4.55 8.52 2.60
CA GLY A 145 5.91 8.07 2.27
C GLY A 145 6.67 7.64 3.54
N GLY A 146 7.97 7.32 3.37
CA GLY A 146 8.78 6.81 4.47
C GLY A 146 8.31 5.48 5.01
N LEU A 147 8.79 5.10 6.17
CA LEU A 147 8.46 3.88 6.91
C LEU A 147 7.46 4.23 8.02
N VAL A 148 6.32 3.57 8.03
CA VAL A 148 5.30 3.75 9.06
C VAL A 148 5.13 2.50 9.90
N PHE A 149 4.81 2.69 11.18
CA PHE A 149 4.37 1.66 12.13
C PHE A 149 3.00 2.05 12.65
N THR A 150 2.06 1.13 12.63
CA THR A 150 0.65 1.44 12.92
C THR A 150 -0.01 0.40 13.80
N ASP A 151 -1.00 0.86 14.56
CA ASP A 151 -2.07 0.05 15.13
C ASP A 151 -3.29 0.15 14.20
N ASN A 152 -3.50 -0.87 13.38
CA ASN A 152 -4.58 -0.88 12.39
C ASN A 152 -5.96 -0.98 13.05
N LYS A 153 -6.05 -1.63 14.22
CA LYS A 153 -7.32 -1.78 14.94
C LYS A 153 -7.85 -0.43 15.42
N ASN A 154 -6.95 0.41 15.92
CA ASN A 154 -7.28 1.74 16.43
C ASN A 154 -7.06 2.85 15.38
N MET A 155 -6.59 2.50 14.17
CA MET A 155 -6.21 3.43 13.09
C MET A 155 -5.28 4.53 13.59
N GLN A 156 -4.22 4.11 14.30
CA GLN A 156 -3.22 5.01 14.90
C GLN A 156 -1.85 4.81 14.27
N LEU A 157 -1.20 5.92 13.94
CA LEU A 157 0.21 5.95 13.60
C LEU A 157 1.04 5.88 14.89
N ILE A 158 1.86 4.84 15.04
CA ILE A 158 2.75 4.64 16.20
C ILE A 158 4.03 5.41 15.97
N GLU A 159 4.61 5.24 14.78
CA GLU A 159 5.86 5.90 14.42
C GLU A 159 5.96 6.10 12.90
N HIS A 160 6.67 7.17 12.50
CA HIS A 160 6.97 7.49 11.11
C HIS A 160 8.44 7.88 10.98
N ARG A 161 9.18 7.17 10.13
CA ARG A 161 10.62 7.36 9.89
C ARG A 161 10.89 7.54 8.40
N LYS A 162 12.01 8.14 8.07
CA LYS A 162 12.55 8.06 6.70
C LYS A 162 13.15 6.69 6.44
N MET A 163 12.96 6.18 5.24
CA MET A 163 13.73 5.06 4.72
C MET A 163 15.05 5.56 4.13
N PRO A 164 16.14 4.79 4.22
CA PRO A 164 17.41 5.16 3.60
C PRO A 164 17.28 5.30 2.09
N GLU A 165 17.70 6.45 1.54
CA GLU A 165 17.56 6.79 0.12
C GLU A 165 18.63 6.15 -0.78
N GLU A 166 19.67 5.58 -0.20
CA GLU A 166 20.71 4.87 -0.94
C GLU A 166 20.26 3.55 -1.56
N TYR A 167 19.02 3.11 -1.29
CA TYR A 167 18.47 1.89 -1.86
C TYR A 167 17.59 2.17 -3.08
N ALA A 168 17.78 1.36 -4.12
CA ALA A 168 16.78 1.12 -5.15
C ALA A 168 15.80 0.03 -4.66
N VAL A 169 14.58 0.09 -5.13
CA VAL A 169 13.55 -0.92 -4.88
C VAL A 169 13.35 -1.71 -6.16
N VAL A 170 13.61 -3.00 -6.12
CA VAL A 170 13.29 -3.94 -7.19
C VAL A 170 12.08 -4.74 -6.73
N ILE A 171 11.04 -4.81 -7.54
CA ILE A 171 9.81 -5.53 -7.25
C ILE A 171 9.68 -6.66 -8.25
N HIS A 172 9.86 -7.89 -7.79
CA HIS A 172 9.59 -9.06 -8.62
C HIS A 172 8.10 -9.39 -8.59
N LEU A 173 7.51 -9.53 -9.76
CA LEU A 173 6.09 -9.82 -9.98
C LEU A 173 5.93 -11.23 -10.55
N PRO A 174 5.80 -12.27 -9.72
CA PRO A 174 5.56 -13.62 -10.25
C PRO A 174 4.21 -13.70 -10.95
N ASP A 175 4.06 -14.72 -11.81
CA ASP A 175 2.77 -15.02 -12.43
C ASP A 175 1.69 -15.31 -11.38
N GLY A 176 0.43 -15.04 -11.75
CA GLY A 176 -0.71 -15.21 -10.86
C GLY A 176 -1.02 -13.99 -10.01
N GLU A 177 -2.15 -14.05 -9.35
CA GLU A 177 -2.69 -13.00 -8.48
C GLU A 177 -3.26 -13.63 -7.21
N ILE A 178 -3.10 -12.96 -6.08
CA ILE A 178 -3.73 -13.36 -4.82
C ILE A 178 -4.63 -12.20 -4.37
N PRO A 179 -5.94 -12.27 -4.65
CA PRO A 179 -6.87 -11.29 -4.11
C PRO A 179 -6.80 -11.27 -2.58
N THR A 180 -6.80 -10.09 -1.98
CA THR A 180 -6.66 -9.93 -0.51
C THR A 180 -7.70 -10.75 0.27
N LEU A 181 -8.92 -10.89 -0.27
CA LEU A 181 -9.98 -11.68 0.36
C LEU A 181 -9.76 -13.20 0.29
N ALA A 182 -8.93 -13.66 -0.65
CA ALA A 182 -8.57 -15.08 -0.79
C ALA A 182 -7.34 -15.46 0.07
N PHE A 183 -6.72 -14.50 0.74
CA PHE A 183 -5.56 -14.76 1.59
C PHE A 183 -5.92 -15.69 2.77
N PRO A 184 -5.13 -16.76 3.04
CA PRO A 184 -5.44 -17.77 4.06
C PRO A 184 -5.14 -17.23 5.48
N LYS A 185 -6.04 -16.42 6.01
CA LYS A 185 -5.88 -15.72 7.30
C LYS A 185 -5.63 -16.65 8.47
N ASP A 186 -6.33 -17.80 8.50
CA ASP A 186 -6.21 -18.78 9.58
C ASP A 186 -4.84 -19.46 9.58
N GLU A 187 -4.27 -19.71 8.40
CA GLU A 187 -2.89 -20.21 8.28
C GLU A 187 -1.90 -19.14 8.73
N PHE A 188 -2.08 -17.90 8.28
CA PHE A 188 -1.20 -16.80 8.67
C PHE A 188 -1.30 -16.46 10.18
N ALA A 189 -2.46 -16.63 10.78
CA ALA A 189 -2.64 -16.42 12.22
C ALA A 189 -1.81 -17.39 13.09
N LYS A 190 -1.38 -18.53 12.56
CA LYS A 190 -0.47 -19.46 13.25
C LYS A 190 0.91 -18.84 13.46
N HIS A 191 1.30 -17.85 12.66
CA HIS A 191 2.56 -17.12 12.74
C HIS A 191 2.46 -15.85 13.62
N GLN A 192 1.42 -15.71 14.45
CA GLN A 192 1.21 -14.49 15.25
C GLN A 192 2.42 -14.14 16.14
N ALA A 193 3.08 -15.14 16.71
CA ALA A 193 4.25 -14.92 17.58
C ALA A 193 5.45 -14.39 16.80
N GLU A 194 5.73 -14.99 15.63
CA GLU A 194 6.83 -14.59 14.75
C GLU A 194 6.60 -13.20 14.17
N VAL A 195 5.37 -12.92 13.71
CA VAL A 195 4.99 -11.60 13.16
C VAL A 195 5.08 -10.52 14.26
N SER A 196 4.67 -10.83 15.51
CA SER A 196 4.82 -9.92 16.64
C SER A 196 6.28 -9.63 16.96
N ALA A 197 7.14 -10.66 16.92
CA ALA A 197 8.58 -10.50 17.11
C ALA A 197 9.22 -9.67 16.00
N ALA A 198 8.87 -9.93 14.74
CA ALA A 198 9.33 -9.17 13.58
C ALA A 198 8.87 -7.69 13.64
N PHE A 199 7.65 -7.42 14.10
CA PHE A 199 7.19 -6.03 14.31
C PHE A 199 8.06 -5.29 15.32
N LYS A 200 8.35 -5.93 16.46
CA LYS A 200 9.23 -5.35 17.47
C LYS A 200 10.66 -5.14 16.95
N GLN A 201 11.20 -6.14 16.24
CA GLN A 201 12.53 -6.06 15.61
C GLN A 201 12.61 -4.88 14.63
N ALA A 202 11.58 -4.69 13.77
CA ALA A 202 11.52 -3.55 12.87
C ALA A 202 11.44 -2.20 13.62
N LEU A 203 10.64 -2.15 14.68
CA LEU A 203 10.49 -0.95 15.52
C LEU A 203 11.80 -0.60 16.23
N ASP A 204 12.57 -1.61 16.68
CA ASP A 204 13.89 -1.47 17.28
C ASP A 204 15.00 -1.12 16.25
N GLY A 205 14.67 -1.08 14.94
CA GLY A 205 15.55 -0.60 13.87
C GLY A 205 15.99 -1.64 12.85
N ASP A 206 15.83 -2.94 13.09
CA ASP A 206 16.20 -3.98 12.13
C ASP A 206 15.05 -4.31 11.17
N VAL A 207 14.77 -3.33 10.32
CA VAL A 207 13.66 -3.37 9.33
C VAL A 207 13.90 -4.45 8.27
N PHE A 208 15.16 -4.69 7.89
CA PHE A 208 15.51 -5.59 6.79
C PHE A 208 15.29 -7.05 7.15
N ALA A 209 15.75 -7.45 8.33
CA ALA A 209 15.48 -8.81 8.83
C ALA A 209 13.98 -9.02 9.08
N ALA A 210 13.29 -8.01 9.62
CA ALA A 210 11.85 -8.08 9.86
C ALA A 210 11.04 -8.23 8.56
N LEU A 211 11.43 -7.55 7.47
CA LEU A 211 10.83 -7.70 6.15
C LEU A 211 10.95 -9.16 5.66
N TYR A 212 12.12 -9.77 5.82
CA TYR A 212 12.33 -11.17 5.44
C TYR A 212 11.47 -12.12 6.27
N GLU A 213 11.50 -11.99 7.61
CA GLU A 213 10.76 -12.87 8.50
C GLU A 213 9.24 -12.78 8.30
N ASN A 214 8.69 -11.59 8.15
CA ASN A 214 7.29 -11.43 7.80
C ASN A 214 6.98 -12.03 6.42
N GLY A 215 7.85 -11.80 5.43
CA GLY A 215 7.73 -12.38 4.10
C GLY A 215 7.77 -13.91 4.11
N ARG A 216 8.57 -14.52 4.98
CA ARG A 216 8.62 -15.96 5.21
C ARG A 216 7.27 -16.48 5.73
N CYS A 217 6.72 -15.84 6.77
CA CYS A 217 5.42 -16.22 7.34
C CYS A 217 4.30 -16.12 6.28
N VAL A 218 4.30 -15.07 5.46
CA VAL A 218 3.35 -14.92 4.35
C VAL A 218 3.56 -16.03 3.32
N GLY A 219 4.80 -16.25 2.87
CA GLY A 219 5.15 -17.26 1.85
C GLY A 219 4.79 -18.69 2.26
N GLU A 220 5.00 -19.05 3.51
CA GLU A 220 4.58 -20.33 4.08
C GLU A 220 3.04 -20.47 4.06
N SER A 221 2.32 -19.39 4.44
CA SER A 221 0.86 -19.39 4.48
C SER A 221 0.21 -19.54 3.10
N ILE A 222 0.82 -19.00 2.06
CA ILE A 222 0.31 -19.09 0.67
C ILE A 222 0.97 -20.19 -0.16
N GLY A 223 1.90 -20.94 0.43
CA GLY A 223 2.54 -22.12 -0.18
C GLY A 223 3.61 -21.84 -1.22
N ILE A 224 4.20 -20.61 -1.25
CA ILE A 224 5.29 -20.27 -2.19
C ILE A 224 6.68 -20.17 -1.52
N GLY A 225 6.73 -20.18 -0.17
CA GLY A 225 7.98 -20.09 0.59
C GLY A 225 8.74 -18.78 0.36
N THR A 226 10.07 -18.85 0.48
CA THR A 226 10.98 -17.69 0.40
C THR A 226 11.87 -17.67 -0.85
N VAL A 227 11.63 -18.54 -1.82
CA VAL A 227 12.55 -18.81 -2.94
C VAL A 227 13.06 -17.56 -3.64
N THR A 228 12.17 -16.62 -3.96
CA THR A 228 12.56 -15.35 -4.63
C THR A 228 13.38 -14.46 -3.70
N ALA A 229 13.00 -14.36 -2.43
CA ALA A 229 13.73 -13.56 -1.44
C ALA A 229 15.14 -14.14 -1.20
N ASP A 230 15.27 -15.46 -1.09
CA ASP A 230 16.56 -16.14 -0.90
C ASP A 230 17.48 -15.95 -2.11
N LYS A 231 16.95 -16.07 -3.34
CA LYS A 231 17.70 -15.76 -4.57
C LYS A 231 18.18 -14.30 -4.59
N ALA A 232 17.31 -13.36 -4.22
CA ALA A 232 17.65 -11.94 -4.19
C ALA A 232 18.77 -11.65 -3.18
N LEU A 233 18.69 -12.22 -1.98
CA LEU A 233 19.73 -12.09 -0.95
C LEU A 233 21.05 -12.71 -1.40
N ALA A 234 21.02 -13.90 -2.04
CA ALA A 234 22.20 -14.54 -2.60
C ALA A 234 22.83 -13.74 -3.73
N ALA A 235 22.02 -12.98 -4.51
CA ALA A 235 22.50 -12.06 -5.55
C ALA A 235 23.03 -10.73 -5.01
N GLY A 236 22.98 -10.50 -3.69
CA GLY A 236 23.57 -9.32 -3.04
C GLY A 236 22.56 -8.23 -2.68
N ALA A 237 21.26 -8.53 -2.67
CA ALA A 237 20.28 -7.62 -2.09
C ALA A 237 20.53 -7.41 -0.59
N SER A 238 20.22 -6.22 -0.08
CA SER A 238 20.32 -5.89 1.34
C SER A 238 19.12 -6.40 2.13
N ALA A 239 17.94 -6.48 1.49
CA ALA A 239 16.73 -7.03 2.08
C ALA A 239 15.80 -7.54 0.97
N ALA A 240 14.99 -8.55 1.28
CA ALA A 240 13.94 -9.05 0.39
C ALA A 240 12.83 -9.70 1.21
N GLY A 241 11.57 -9.54 0.78
CA GLY A 241 10.43 -10.17 1.43
C GLY A 241 9.15 -10.00 0.63
N ILE A 242 8.17 -10.88 0.86
CA ILE A 242 6.86 -10.81 0.21
C ILE A 242 6.09 -9.62 0.77
N SER A 243 5.50 -8.80 -0.12
CA SER A 243 4.73 -7.63 0.25
C SER A 243 3.24 -7.94 0.38
N GLY A 244 2.65 -7.54 1.49
CA GLY A 244 1.22 -7.67 1.76
C GLY A 244 0.76 -9.13 1.80
N THR A 245 -0.24 -9.46 1.03
CA THR A 245 -0.74 -10.83 0.83
C THR A 245 -0.02 -11.55 -0.31
N GLY A 246 0.99 -10.92 -0.90
CA GLY A 246 1.75 -11.44 -2.02
C GLY A 246 1.01 -11.30 -3.38
N PRO A 247 1.50 -11.96 -4.44
CA PRO A 247 2.74 -12.74 -4.47
C PRO A 247 4.02 -11.90 -4.71
N ALA A 248 3.92 -10.57 -4.92
CA ALA A 248 5.09 -9.74 -5.20
C ALA A 248 6.14 -9.79 -4.08
N THR A 249 7.41 -9.86 -4.46
CA THR A 249 8.55 -9.74 -3.56
C THR A 249 9.20 -8.37 -3.73
N GLY A 250 9.24 -7.60 -2.63
CA GLY A 250 9.98 -6.35 -2.56
C GLY A 250 11.43 -6.62 -2.18
N ILE A 251 12.36 -5.98 -2.89
CA ILE A 251 13.79 -6.20 -2.77
C ILE A 251 14.49 -4.83 -2.66
N LEU A 252 15.32 -4.66 -1.67
CA LEU A 252 16.12 -3.45 -1.45
C LEU A 252 17.57 -3.73 -1.86
N VAL A 253 18.07 -2.98 -2.84
CA VAL A 253 19.43 -3.10 -3.36
C VAL A 253 20.12 -1.75 -3.25
N ARG A 254 21.36 -1.68 -2.78
CA ARG A 254 22.12 -0.43 -2.83
C ARG A 254 22.21 0.06 -4.28
N LYS A 255 21.91 1.33 -4.52
CA LYS A 255 21.88 1.92 -5.87
C LYS A 255 23.18 1.67 -6.64
N GLU A 256 24.32 1.72 -5.96
CA GLU A 256 25.65 1.46 -6.52
C GLU A 256 25.87 0.01 -6.98
N LYS A 257 25.07 -0.94 -6.46
CA LYS A 257 25.13 -2.38 -6.79
C LYS A 257 23.99 -2.85 -7.67
N LEU A 258 23.10 -1.95 -8.10
CA LEU A 258 21.89 -2.33 -8.80
C LEU A 258 22.17 -3.07 -10.13
N ALA A 259 23.15 -2.61 -10.90
CA ALA A 259 23.49 -3.23 -12.17
C ALA A 259 24.02 -4.66 -11.97
N ASP A 260 25.00 -4.83 -11.07
CA ASP A 260 25.56 -6.16 -10.75
C ASP A 260 24.49 -7.11 -10.18
N PHE A 261 23.58 -6.57 -9.35
CA PHE A 261 22.46 -7.34 -8.82
C PHE A 261 21.54 -7.86 -9.92
N LEU A 262 21.14 -7.01 -10.87
CA LEU A 262 20.23 -7.38 -11.95
C LEU A 262 20.86 -8.43 -12.89
N ASP A 263 22.17 -8.37 -13.11
CA ASP A 263 22.91 -9.35 -13.92
C ASP A 263 22.95 -10.74 -13.25
N ILE A 264 22.90 -10.81 -11.91
CA ILE A 264 22.95 -12.07 -11.15
C ILE A 264 21.53 -12.61 -10.85
N PHE A 265 20.58 -11.72 -10.57
CA PHE A 265 19.24 -12.11 -10.10
C PHE A 265 18.42 -12.80 -11.20
N GLU A 266 18.64 -12.46 -12.47
CA GLU A 266 18.10 -13.10 -13.69
C GLU A 266 16.58 -13.41 -13.67
N GLU A 267 15.79 -12.71 -12.87
CA GLU A 267 14.34 -12.89 -12.84
C GLU A 267 13.65 -11.90 -13.80
N ASN A 268 12.74 -12.43 -14.59
CA ASN A 268 11.88 -11.63 -15.46
C ASN A 268 10.77 -10.95 -14.62
N ASN A 269 10.04 -10.02 -15.23
CA ASN A 269 8.90 -9.31 -14.60
C ASN A 269 9.29 -8.51 -13.33
N CYS A 270 10.39 -7.78 -13.40
CA CYS A 270 10.81 -6.86 -12.34
C CYS A 270 10.43 -5.42 -12.69
N ILE A 271 9.90 -4.70 -11.70
CA ILE A 271 9.78 -3.24 -11.72
C ILE A 271 10.90 -2.65 -10.88
N ILE A 272 11.61 -1.66 -11.42
CA ILE A 272 12.63 -0.92 -10.70
C ILE A 272 12.05 0.44 -10.34
N THR A 273 12.09 0.78 -9.06
CA THR A 273 11.61 2.06 -8.54
C THR A 273 12.52 2.53 -7.39
N THR A 274 12.08 3.53 -6.66
CA THR A 274 12.83 4.12 -5.55
C THR A 274 12.06 4.00 -4.25
N VAL A 275 12.72 4.18 -3.12
CA VAL A 275 12.06 4.56 -1.88
C VAL A 275 11.44 5.95 -2.07
N ARG A 276 10.21 6.15 -1.58
CA ARG A 276 9.54 7.45 -1.50
C ARG A 276 9.46 7.86 -0.04
N ASN A 277 10.12 8.95 0.31
CA ASN A 277 10.03 9.62 1.62
C ASN A 277 9.04 10.81 1.56
N PRO A 278 8.69 11.41 2.70
CA PRO A 278 7.85 12.61 2.79
C PRO A 278 8.39 13.77 2.00
#